data_f5c628467ca8c33dbd38fbc3c9d1d543
#
_entry.id   f5c628467ca8c33dbd38fbc3c9d1d543
#
_cell.length_a   1.000
_cell.length_b   1.000
_cell.length_c   1.000
_cell.angle_alpha   90.00
_cell.angle_beta   90.00
_cell.angle_gamma   90.00
#
_symmetry.space_group_name_H-M   'P 1'
#
loop_
_entity.id
_entity.type
_entity.pdbx_description
1 polymer ?
#
loop_
_entity_poly.entity_id
_entity_poly.type
_entity_poly.pdbx_seq_one_letter_code
_entity_poly.pdbx_strand_id
1 'polypeptide(L)'
;MTQSNPAGYDLIVIGAGPVGLATAWHAARRGHPVLVLEQFDPLTERGSSGGAERQWRLQYAQEDLTRLAVAARPLWRELEAAGERRLIHETGSLWFGDTQQATNEGQIAGAAAVLDRVGVRYEWLTAKEIEHRFPFTGLPAAYEGFYQPDGGMIDVRATRWVLFEQAQRAGAVINAPSRVHEVLPDDAGVTVRTADASYRAEKVVIAAGGFADPLLERLGITLDVELLEMTTCSFRLRDPGADLPTWFAFERATDEDTNLFYGFGRNPWSAEDLVRAGPDFEDRTLTSLHEPGHGPDQRHLRRIAGWVTEHLPLLEPTPVRPATCRIALPRDPARQFYLGPAGDRIVVQSAGWGFKYVPLFGRACAELALDSTTSFDLGRMALTGTPTTKAEG
;
A
#
# COMPACT_ATOMS: atom_id res chain seq x y z
N MET A 1 6.13 -20.20 26.77
CA MET A 1 4.95 -20.37 27.65
C MET A 1 3.85 -19.50 27.05
N THR A 2 2.90 -20.12 26.35
CA THR A 2 1.77 -19.47 25.69
C THR A 2 0.82 -18.95 26.78
N GLN A 3 0.73 -17.63 26.94
CA GLN A 3 -0.32 -17.01 27.75
C GLN A 3 -1.65 -17.18 27.01
N SER A 4 -2.40 -18.24 27.35
CA SER A 4 -3.82 -18.29 27.01
C SER A 4 -4.51 -17.24 27.90
N ASN A 5 -5.09 -16.20 27.29
CA ASN A 5 -5.98 -15.31 28.02
C ASN A 5 -7.30 -16.08 28.26
N PRO A 6 -7.61 -16.51 29.51
CA PRO A 6 -8.80 -17.28 29.79
C PRO A 6 -10.10 -16.49 29.60
N ALA A 7 -10.03 -15.18 29.45
CA ALA A 7 -11.18 -14.31 29.22
C ALA A 7 -11.53 -14.11 27.73
N GLY A 8 -10.68 -14.61 26.80
CA GLY A 8 -10.85 -14.36 25.35
C GLY A 8 -10.31 -12.99 24.94
N TYR A 9 -10.41 -12.72 23.63
CA TYR A 9 -10.08 -11.43 23.03
C TYR A 9 -11.35 -10.82 22.43
N ASP A 10 -11.45 -9.49 22.41
CA ASP A 10 -12.51 -8.83 21.66
C ASP A 10 -12.20 -8.92 20.17
N LEU A 11 -10.89 -8.82 19.81
CA LEU A 11 -10.43 -8.83 18.43
C LEU A 11 -9.16 -9.67 18.25
N ILE A 12 -9.17 -10.55 17.25
CA ILE A 12 -7.95 -11.14 16.70
C ILE A 12 -7.68 -10.52 15.33
N VAL A 13 -6.45 -10.05 15.12
CA VAL A 13 -5.96 -9.56 13.83
C VAL A 13 -5.00 -10.58 13.24
N ILE A 14 -5.27 -11.06 12.03
CA ILE A 14 -4.42 -12.02 11.32
C ILE A 14 -3.56 -11.26 10.31
N GLY A 15 -2.25 -11.22 10.58
CA GLY A 15 -1.24 -10.49 9.84
C GLY A 15 -0.77 -9.23 10.56
N ALA A 16 0.55 -9.15 10.84
CA ALA A 16 1.21 -7.96 11.39
C ALA A 16 1.81 -7.05 10.31
N GLY A 17 1.18 -7.04 9.13
CA GLY A 17 1.42 -6.02 8.13
C GLY A 17 0.98 -4.63 8.61
N PRO A 18 1.32 -3.53 7.90
CA PRO A 18 1.00 -2.18 8.37
C PRO A 18 -0.48 -1.96 8.67
N VAL A 19 -1.39 -2.49 7.86
CA VAL A 19 -2.85 -2.37 8.11
C VAL A 19 -3.26 -3.16 9.34
N GLY A 20 -2.75 -4.40 9.52
CA GLY A 20 -3.06 -5.20 10.70
C GLY A 20 -2.55 -4.56 11.99
N LEU A 21 -1.32 -4.02 12.00
CA LEU A 21 -0.77 -3.28 13.13
C LEU A 21 -1.55 -1.99 13.41
N ALA A 22 -1.95 -1.24 12.38
CA ALA A 22 -2.80 -0.06 12.54
C ALA A 22 -4.18 -0.43 13.09
N THR A 23 -4.78 -1.55 12.64
CA THR A 23 -6.03 -2.09 13.19
C THR A 23 -5.88 -2.40 14.68
N ALA A 24 -4.83 -3.12 15.04
CA ALA A 24 -4.55 -3.47 16.44
C ALA A 24 -4.34 -2.23 17.32
N TRP A 25 -3.59 -1.25 16.82
CA TRP A 25 -3.40 0.02 17.52
C TRP A 25 -4.72 0.75 17.77
N HIS A 26 -5.55 0.90 16.72
CA HIS A 26 -6.83 1.61 16.85
C HIS A 26 -7.82 0.89 17.77
N ALA A 27 -7.85 -0.44 17.79
CA ALA A 27 -8.70 -1.21 18.69
C ALA A 27 -8.17 -1.19 20.13
N ALA A 28 -6.87 -1.47 20.34
CA ALA A 28 -6.29 -1.58 21.67
C ALA A 28 -6.31 -0.24 22.43
N ARG A 29 -6.05 0.90 21.78
CA ARG A 29 -6.12 2.22 22.41
C ARG A 29 -7.54 2.63 22.83
N ARG A 30 -8.57 1.94 22.33
CA ARG A 30 -9.97 2.07 22.79
C ARG A 30 -10.28 1.16 23.98
N GLY A 31 -9.29 0.40 24.48
CA GLY A 31 -9.39 -0.47 25.64
C GLY A 31 -9.81 -1.90 25.33
N HIS A 32 -9.89 -2.30 24.06
CA HIS A 32 -10.24 -3.66 23.66
C HIS A 32 -9.03 -4.59 23.80
N PRO A 33 -9.18 -5.81 24.38
CA PRO A 33 -8.19 -6.88 24.31
C PRO A 33 -7.97 -7.34 22.87
N VAL A 34 -6.74 -7.14 22.35
CA VAL A 34 -6.38 -7.46 20.95
C VAL A 34 -5.23 -8.45 20.91
N LEU A 35 -5.36 -9.49 20.07
CA LEU A 35 -4.28 -10.40 19.70
C LEU A 35 -3.96 -10.24 18.21
N VAL A 36 -2.70 -10.06 17.88
CA VAL A 36 -2.19 -10.11 16.49
C VAL A 36 -1.44 -11.41 16.28
N LEU A 37 -1.76 -12.14 15.22
CA LEU A 37 -1.09 -13.39 14.82
C LEU A 37 -0.36 -13.16 13.50
N GLU A 38 0.97 -13.32 13.51
CA GLU A 38 1.83 -13.13 12.33
C GLU A 38 2.58 -14.43 12.02
N GLN A 39 2.55 -14.86 10.76
CA GLN A 39 3.16 -16.12 10.33
C GLN A 39 4.68 -16.11 10.26
N PHE A 40 5.27 -14.92 10.11
CA PHE A 40 6.72 -14.71 10.00
C PHE A 40 7.26 -13.97 11.23
N ASP A 41 8.53 -13.59 11.19
CA ASP A 41 9.08 -12.68 12.17
C ASP A 41 8.39 -11.31 12.10
N PRO A 42 8.25 -10.60 13.24
CA PRO A 42 7.73 -9.25 13.23
C PRO A 42 8.51 -8.35 12.27
N LEU A 43 7.80 -7.48 11.56
CA LEU A 43 8.40 -6.55 10.60
C LEU A 43 9.11 -7.22 9.41
N THR A 44 8.72 -8.46 9.08
CA THR A 44 9.23 -9.18 7.89
C THR A 44 9.05 -8.37 6.59
N GLU A 45 9.98 -8.48 5.66
CA GLU A 45 9.87 -7.86 4.33
C GLU A 45 9.32 -8.82 3.26
N ARG A 46 8.76 -9.96 3.65
CA ARG A 46 8.24 -10.99 2.71
C ARG A 46 6.93 -10.60 2.04
N GLY A 47 6.16 -9.67 2.61
CA GLY A 47 4.94 -9.15 2.01
C GLY A 47 5.18 -7.92 1.13
N SER A 48 4.09 -7.33 0.63
CA SER A 48 4.11 -6.12 -0.23
C SER A 48 4.55 -4.84 0.49
N SER A 49 4.75 -4.88 1.80
CA SER A 49 5.12 -3.73 2.63
C SER A 49 6.61 -3.68 3.00
N GLY A 50 7.47 -4.38 2.27
CA GLY A 50 8.92 -4.27 2.37
C GLY A 50 9.48 -3.03 1.64
N GLY A 51 10.80 -2.82 1.77
CA GLY A 51 11.52 -1.70 1.13
C GLY A 51 11.60 -0.45 1.99
N ALA A 52 12.12 0.64 1.42
CA ALA A 52 12.45 1.85 2.16
C ALA A 52 11.35 2.91 2.09
N GLU A 53 10.72 3.08 0.91
CA GLU A 53 9.79 4.18 0.66
C GLU A 53 8.54 3.73 -0.09
N ARG A 54 7.46 4.53 0.06
CA ARG A 54 6.26 4.53 -0.78
C ARG A 54 5.88 5.95 -1.12
N GLN A 55 5.18 6.15 -2.24
CA GLN A 55 4.66 7.46 -2.58
C GLN A 55 3.51 7.84 -1.66
N TRP A 56 3.58 9.05 -1.10
CA TRP A 56 2.47 9.77 -0.53
C TRP A 56 1.92 10.70 -1.58
N ARG A 57 0.63 10.58 -1.90
CA ARG A 57 -0.01 11.42 -2.90
C ARG A 57 -1.50 11.57 -2.63
N LEU A 58 -2.07 12.69 -3.07
CA LEU A 58 -3.50 12.99 -2.96
C LEU A 58 -4.25 12.80 -4.30
N GLN A 59 -3.52 12.78 -5.41
CA GLN A 59 -4.07 12.71 -6.76
C GLN A 59 -4.44 11.29 -7.19
N TYR A 60 -5.67 11.15 -7.67
CA TYR A 60 -6.24 9.97 -8.32
C TYR A 60 -7.25 10.39 -9.39
N ALA A 61 -7.43 9.60 -10.42
CA ALA A 61 -8.50 9.77 -11.39
C ALA A 61 -9.89 9.41 -10.80
N GLN A 62 -9.92 8.72 -9.66
CA GLN A 62 -11.12 8.34 -8.92
C GLN A 62 -11.31 9.29 -7.73
N GLU A 63 -12.47 9.96 -7.69
CA GLU A 63 -12.75 10.98 -6.67
C GLU A 63 -12.81 10.42 -5.25
N ASP A 64 -13.40 9.25 -5.07
CA ASP A 64 -13.46 8.56 -3.78
C ASP A 64 -12.07 8.26 -3.22
N LEU A 65 -11.11 7.83 -4.05
CA LEU A 65 -9.73 7.60 -3.63
C LEU A 65 -9.02 8.90 -3.25
N THR A 66 -9.25 9.99 -3.98
CA THR A 66 -8.73 11.31 -3.61
C THR A 66 -9.30 11.75 -2.26
N ARG A 67 -10.62 11.62 -2.05
CA ARG A 67 -11.25 11.94 -0.76
C ARG A 67 -10.71 11.11 0.39
N LEU A 68 -10.49 9.81 0.17
CA LEU A 68 -9.85 8.93 1.16
C LEU A 68 -8.40 9.32 1.44
N ALA A 69 -7.61 9.74 0.42
CA ALA A 69 -6.26 10.22 0.64
C ALA A 69 -6.24 11.50 1.48
N VAL A 70 -7.16 12.44 1.22
CA VAL A 70 -7.34 13.64 2.04
C VAL A 70 -7.73 13.27 3.48
N ALA A 71 -8.66 12.32 3.65
CA ALA A 71 -9.10 11.84 4.98
C ALA A 71 -7.99 11.06 5.72
N ALA A 72 -7.06 10.42 5.02
CA ALA A 72 -5.93 9.73 5.63
C ALA A 72 -4.87 10.69 6.21
N ARG A 73 -4.77 11.93 5.69
CA ARG A 73 -3.74 12.89 6.12
C ARG A 73 -3.75 13.18 7.64
N PRO A 74 -4.88 13.53 8.28
CA PRO A 74 -4.92 13.73 9.73
C PRO A 74 -4.56 12.46 10.51
N LEU A 75 -4.90 11.28 10.03
CA LEU A 75 -4.56 10.01 10.68
C LEU A 75 -3.05 9.71 10.61
N TRP A 76 -2.39 10.09 9.51
CA TRP A 76 -0.94 10.06 9.44
C TRP A 76 -0.30 11.00 10.47
N ARG A 77 -0.82 12.23 10.61
CA ARG A 77 -0.34 13.19 11.64
C ARG A 77 -0.57 12.68 13.06
N GLU A 78 -1.68 11.99 13.30
CA GLU A 78 -1.96 11.32 14.57
C GLU A 78 -0.91 10.22 14.87
N LEU A 79 -0.58 9.39 13.87
CA LEU A 79 0.43 8.35 14.03
C LEU A 79 1.84 8.94 14.22
N GLU A 80 2.20 9.99 13.49
CA GLU A 80 3.46 10.73 13.67
C GLU A 80 3.58 11.30 15.07
N ALA A 81 2.51 11.89 15.60
CA ALA A 81 2.48 12.44 16.95
C ALA A 81 2.59 11.34 18.01
N ALA A 82 1.89 10.21 17.83
CA ALA A 82 1.97 9.07 18.75
C ALA A 82 3.36 8.42 18.78
N GLY A 83 4.03 8.36 17.63
CA GLY A 83 5.38 7.79 17.49
C GLY A 83 6.51 8.80 17.69
N GLU A 84 6.20 10.08 17.92
CA GLU A 84 7.16 11.18 18.02
C GLU A 84 8.16 11.18 16.83
N ARG A 85 7.67 10.81 15.64
CA ARG A 85 8.50 10.63 14.46
C ARG A 85 7.79 11.05 13.19
N ARG A 86 8.48 11.80 12.33
CA ARG A 86 8.00 12.11 10.99
C ARG A 86 8.02 10.85 10.12
N LEU A 87 6.89 10.55 9.49
CA LEU A 87 6.69 9.37 8.62
C LEU A 87 6.42 9.78 7.18
N ILE A 88 5.73 10.91 6.96
CA ILE A 88 5.51 11.52 5.66
C ILE A 88 6.45 12.69 5.47
N HIS A 89 7.20 12.65 4.39
CA HIS A 89 8.08 13.72 3.94
C HIS A 89 7.48 14.34 2.68
N GLU A 90 6.92 15.53 2.82
CA GLU A 90 6.26 16.28 1.73
C GLU A 90 7.34 16.90 0.82
N THR A 91 7.81 16.11 -0.14
CA THR A 91 8.82 16.49 -1.15
C THR A 91 8.17 16.85 -2.49
N GLY A 92 6.83 16.89 -2.52
CA GLY A 92 6.06 17.11 -3.73
C GLY A 92 5.82 15.82 -4.54
N SER A 93 4.82 15.90 -5.42
CA SER A 93 4.49 14.84 -6.38
C SER A 93 4.20 15.47 -7.75
N LEU A 94 4.93 15.06 -8.76
CA LEU A 94 4.84 15.55 -10.14
C LEU A 94 4.27 14.44 -11.03
N TRP A 95 3.18 14.75 -11.73
CA TRP A 95 2.64 13.92 -12.80
C TRP A 95 2.76 14.67 -14.11
N PHE A 96 3.39 14.09 -15.12
CA PHE A 96 3.61 14.75 -16.40
C PHE A 96 3.65 13.75 -17.56
N GLY A 97 3.48 14.25 -18.78
CA GLY A 97 3.52 13.45 -19.99
C GLY A 97 2.37 13.75 -20.96
N ASP A 98 1.89 12.75 -21.66
CA ASP A 98 0.67 12.85 -22.47
C ASP A 98 -0.55 12.84 -21.55
N THR A 99 -1.22 13.99 -21.44
CA THR A 99 -2.29 14.22 -20.45
C THR A 99 -3.54 13.35 -20.67
N GLN A 100 -3.69 12.81 -21.87
CA GLN A 100 -4.82 11.94 -22.24
C GLN A 100 -4.46 10.46 -22.21
N GLN A 101 -3.19 10.13 -21.99
CA GLN A 101 -2.76 8.73 -21.94
C GLN A 101 -3.39 8.01 -20.76
N ALA A 102 -4.15 6.96 -21.03
CA ALA A 102 -4.70 6.09 -20.00
C ALA A 102 -3.61 5.13 -19.49
N THR A 103 -3.53 5.01 -18.19
CA THR A 103 -2.61 4.11 -17.48
C THR A 103 -3.33 3.42 -16.31
N ASN A 104 -2.67 2.50 -15.65
CA ASN A 104 -3.19 1.88 -14.41
C ASN A 104 -3.39 2.91 -13.28
N GLU A 105 -2.72 4.05 -13.35
CA GLU A 105 -2.90 5.18 -12.43
C GLU A 105 -4.02 6.16 -12.86
N GLY A 106 -4.59 5.96 -14.03
CA GLY A 106 -5.59 6.83 -14.66
C GLY A 106 -4.97 7.74 -15.71
N GLN A 107 -5.49 8.96 -15.84
CA GLN A 107 -5.03 10.00 -16.76
C GLN A 107 -4.69 11.26 -15.99
N ILE A 108 -3.69 12.03 -16.45
CA ILE A 108 -3.28 13.31 -15.83
C ILE A 108 -4.46 14.29 -15.80
N ALA A 109 -5.12 14.50 -16.95
CA ALA A 109 -6.26 15.42 -17.05
C ALA A 109 -7.44 14.99 -16.16
N GLY A 110 -7.71 13.68 -16.08
CA GLY A 110 -8.75 13.12 -15.22
C GLY A 110 -8.46 13.35 -13.73
N ALA A 111 -7.21 13.13 -13.32
CA ALA A 111 -6.77 13.36 -11.95
C ALA A 111 -6.83 14.85 -11.58
N ALA A 112 -6.39 15.76 -12.45
CA ALA A 112 -6.48 17.21 -12.24
C ALA A 112 -7.93 17.66 -12.04
N ALA A 113 -8.86 17.17 -12.88
CA ALA A 113 -10.28 17.47 -12.73
C ALA A 113 -10.88 16.96 -11.40
N VAL A 114 -10.36 15.86 -10.86
CA VAL A 114 -10.74 15.36 -9.53
C VAL A 114 -10.18 16.27 -8.43
N LEU A 115 -8.91 16.68 -8.53
CA LEU A 115 -8.30 17.60 -7.57
C LEU A 115 -9.09 18.90 -7.46
N ASP A 116 -9.54 19.47 -8.61
CA ASP A 116 -10.39 20.66 -8.64
C ASP A 116 -11.70 20.45 -7.88
N ARG A 117 -12.40 19.33 -8.15
CA ARG A 117 -13.68 19.02 -7.48
C ARG A 117 -13.54 18.79 -5.98
N VAL A 118 -12.42 18.23 -5.55
CA VAL A 118 -12.14 17.97 -4.12
C VAL A 118 -11.54 19.18 -3.42
N GLY A 119 -11.06 20.18 -4.17
CA GLY A 119 -10.43 21.38 -3.63
C GLY A 119 -8.98 21.16 -3.19
N VAL A 120 -8.27 20.22 -3.79
CA VAL A 120 -6.85 19.96 -3.56
C VAL A 120 -6.03 20.83 -4.52
N ARG A 121 -5.17 21.67 -3.99
CA ARG A 121 -4.33 22.58 -4.80
C ARG A 121 -3.25 21.84 -5.55
N TYR A 122 -3.01 22.24 -6.77
CA TYR A 122 -1.89 21.83 -7.60
C TYR A 122 -1.47 22.97 -8.51
N GLU A 123 -0.34 22.84 -9.16
CA GLU A 123 0.17 23.78 -10.16
C GLU A 123 0.30 23.05 -11.49
N TRP A 124 -0.38 23.54 -12.54
CA TRP A 124 -0.25 22.99 -13.89
C TRP A 124 1.02 23.52 -14.54
N LEU A 125 1.77 22.66 -15.21
CA LEU A 125 3.08 22.96 -15.78
C LEU A 125 3.18 22.43 -17.22
N THR A 126 3.75 23.23 -18.09
CA THR A 126 4.20 22.81 -19.42
C THR A 126 5.52 22.05 -19.34
N ALA A 127 5.89 21.32 -20.43
CA ALA A 127 7.19 20.63 -20.51
C ALA A 127 8.36 21.55 -20.19
N LYS A 128 8.37 22.80 -20.72
CA LYS A 128 9.42 23.79 -20.46
C LYS A 128 9.49 24.23 -19.00
N GLU A 129 8.36 24.40 -18.33
CA GLU A 129 8.32 24.75 -16.92
C GLU A 129 8.78 23.60 -16.05
N ILE A 130 8.45 22.35 -16.44
CA ILE A 130 8.97 21.13 -15.78
C ILE A 130 10.49 21.05 -15.90
N GLU A 131 11.05 21.21 -17.10
CA GLU A 131 12.50 21.22 -17.34
C GLU A 131 13.24 22.38 -16.66
N HIS A 132 12.56 23.53 -16.51
CA HIS A 132 13.15 24.66 -15.79
C HIS A 132 13.21 24.46 -14.28
N ARG A 133 12.20 23.80 -13.73
CA ARG A 133 12.03 23.66 -12.27
C ARG A 133 12.63 22.37 -11.71
N PHE A 134 12.58 21.31 -12.46
CA PHE A 134 13.01 19.97 -12.06
C PHE A 134 14.09 19.44 -13.00
N PRO A 135 14.90 18.47 -12.59
CA PRO A 135 16.05 18.01 -13.36
C PRO A 135 15.70 17.09 -14.53
N PHE A 136 14.55 17.29 -15.16
CA PHE A 136 14.15 16.58 -16.37
C PHE A 136 14.63 17.34 -17.61
N THR A 137 14.86 16.62 -18.72
CA THR A 137 15.31 17.20 -19.99
C THR A 137 14.75 16.40 -21.17
N GLY A 138 14.73 17.04 -22.35
CA GLY A 138 14.33 16.37 -23.60
C GLY A 138 12.86 15.98 -23.64
N LEU A 139 12.01 16.63 -22.85
CA LEU A 139 10.60 16.32 -22.82
C LEU A 139 9.91 16.78 -24.12
N PRO A 140 9.05 15.95 -24.74
CA PRO A 140 8.23 16.40 -25.86
C PRO A 140 7.48 17.69 -25.55
N ALA A 141 7.51 18.66 -26.48
CA ALA A 141 6.91 19.98 -26.25
C ALA A 141 5.38 19.93 -25.99
N ALA A 142 4.73 18.84 -26.34
CA ALA A 142 3.31 18.60 -26.09
C ALA A 142 3.03 18.02 -24.69
N TYR A 143 4.07 17.68 -23.90
CA TYR A 143 3.87 17.17 -22.57
C TYR A 143 3.50 18.29 -21.60
N GLU A 144 2.56 17.98 -20.77
CA GLU A 144 2.11 18.85 -19.68
C GLU A 144 1.89 18.00 -18.43
N GLY A 145 1.65 18.64 -17.31
CA GLY A 145 1.38 17.93 -16.08
C GLY A 145 1.04 18.85 -14.93
N PHE A 146 1.03 18.30 -13.74
CA PHE A 146 0.83 19.10 -12.53
C PHE A 146 1.78 18.69 -11.42
N TYR A 147 2.14 19.68 -10.61
CA TYR A 147 2.88 19.53 -9.37
C TYR A 147 1.94 19.69 -8.18
N GLN A 148 1.88 18.70 -7.30
CA GLN A 148 1.08 18.71 -6.08
C GLN A 148 2.05 18.78 -4.88
N PRO A 149 2.12 19.93 -4.17
CA PRO A 149 3.17 20.18 -3.16
C PRO A 149 3.02 19.37 -1.89
N ASP A 150 1.80 18.95 -1.53
CA ASP A 150 1.52 18.16 -0.33
C ASP A 150 1.80 16.64 -0.53
N GLY A 151 2.21 16.23 -1.75
CA GLY A 151 2.69 14.90 -2.05
C GLY A 151 4.11 14.65 -1.55
N GLY A 152 4.61 13.43 -1.72
CA GLY A 152 5.98 13.10 -1.32
C GLY A 152 6.19 11.63 -1.02
N MET A 153 6.94 11.35 0.04
CA MET A 153 7.38 10.00 0.39
C MET A 153 6.97 9.60 1.80
N ILE A 154 6.68 8.32 1.97
CA ILE A 154 6.46 7.67 3.26
C ILE A 154 7.68 6.84 3.63
N ASP A 155 8.25 7.05 4.82
CA ASP A 155 9.24 6.15 5.41
C ASP A 155 8.57 4.84 5.84
N VAL A 156 8.75 3.80 5.03
CA VAL A 156 8.10 2.50 5.22
C VAL A 156 8.59 1.81 6.49
N ARG A 157 9.90 1.81 6.72
CA ARG A 157 10.51 1.12 7.86
C ARG A 157 10.11 1.79 9.17
N ALA A 158 10.20 3.12 9.21
CA ALA A 158 9.77 3.87 10.37
C ALA A 158 8.27 3.70 10.64
N THR A 159 7.43 3.75 9.60
CA THR A 159 5.97 3.55 9.76
C THR A 159 5.65 2.19 10.37
N ARG A 160 6.25 1.12 9.87
CA ARG A 160 6.03 -0.25 10.39
C ARG A 160 6.50 -0.38 11.82
N TRP A 161 7.64 0.21 12.14
CA TRP A 161 8.18 0.22 13.50
C TRP A 161 7.28 1.00 14.47
N VAL A 162 6.88 2.21 14.10
CA VAL A 162 5.97 3.02 14.93
C VAL A 162 4.64 2.30 15.16
N LEU A 163 4.04 1.72 14.14
CA LEU A 163 2.80 0.96 14.28
C LEU A 163 2.96 -0.24 15.23
N PHE A 164 4.08 -0.97 15.11
CA PHE A 164 4.39 -2.09 15.98
C PHE A 164 4.52 -1.65 17.44
N GLU A 165 5.32 -0.62 17.71
CA GLU A 165 5.47 -0.10 19.06
C GLU A 165 4.16 0.46 19.62
N GLN A 166 3.42 1.23 18.84
CA GLN A 166 2.18 1.85 19.31
C GLN A 166 1.09 0.82 19.59
N ALA A 167 0.99 -0.25 18.77
CA ALA A 167 0.07 -1.36 19.05
C ALA A 167 0.41 -2.04 20.39
N GLN A 168 1.69 -2.32 20.63
CA GLN A 168 2.13 -2.93 21.90
C GLN A 168 1.93 -1.99 23.11
N ARG A 169 2.27 -0.70 22.98
CA ARG A 169 2.06 0.30 24.04
C ARG A 169 0.58 0.47 24.40
N ALA A 170 -0.30 0.32 23.41
CA ALA A 170 -1.74 0.33 23.62
C ALA A 170 -2.29 -0.97 24.26
N GLY A 171 -1.46 -2.00 24.43
CA GLY A 171 -1.83 -3.26 25.08
C GLY A 171 -2.15 -4.41 24.12
N ALA A 172 -1.95 -4.26 22.81
CA ALA A 172 -2.10 -5.38 21.90
C ALA A 172 -1.00 -6.44 22.12
N VAL A 173 -1.39 -7.70 22.17
CA VAL A 173 -0.47 -8.84 22.22
C VAL A 173 -0.13 -9.23 20.78
N ILE A 174 1.16 -9.26 20.45
CA ILE A 174 1.63 -9.67 19.11
C ILE A 174 2.36 -11.01 19.25
N ASN A 175 1.81 -12.05 18.64
CA ASN A 175 2.37 -13.39 18.65
C ASN A 175 2.92 -13.71 17.25
N ALA A 176 4.24 -13.86 17.16
CA ALA A 176 4.99 -14.16 15.97
C ALA A 176 6.29 -14.94 16.31
N PRO A 177 6.68 -15.96 15.53
CA PRO A 177 5.93 -16.51 14.39
C PRO A 177 4.72 -17.35 14.84
N SER A 178 3.56 -17.12 14.23
CA SER A 178 2.32 -17.83 14.55
C SER A 178 1.40 -17.88 13.32
N ARG A 179 1.53 -18.92 12.51
CA ARG A 179 0.74 -19.07 11.30
C ARG A 179 -0.67 -19.56 11.63
N VAL A 180 -1.68 -18.82 11.18
CA VAL A 180 -3.08 -19.25 11.27
C VAL A 180 -3.39 -20.22 10.15
N HIS A 181 -4.06 -21.32 10.50
CA HIS A 181 -4.49 -22.36 9.57
C HIS A 181 -6.01 -22.41 9.41
N GLU A 182 -6.76 -22.04 10.43
CA GLU A 182 -8.23 -22.08 10.42
C GLU A 182 -8.82 -20.87 11.15
N VAL A 183 -9.93 -20.40 10.61
CA VAL A 183 -10.80 -19.37 11.19
C VAL A 183 -12.21 -19.95 11.16
N LEU A 184 -12.79 -20.18 12.34
CA LEU A 184 -14.06 -20.88 12.52
C LEU A 184 -15.04 -19.97 13.27
N PRO A 185 -15.88 -19.21 12.54
CA PRO A 185 -16.93 -18.41 13.17
C PRO A 185 -18.10 -19.32 13.64
N ASP A 186 -18.69 -18.94 14.77
CA ASP A 186 -19.93 -19.48 15.29
C ASP A 186 -20.78 -18.39 15.96
N ASP A 187 -21.93 -18.75 16.51
CA ASP A 187 -22.88 -17.78 17.12
C ASP A 187 -22.28 -17.02 18.31
N ALA A 188 -21.30 -17.61 19.01
CA ALA A 188 -20.69 -17.02 20.21
C ALA A 188 -19.36 -16.29 19.93
N GLY A 189 -18.80 -16.33 18.70
CA GLY A 189 -17.55 -15.67 18.36
C GLY A 189 -16.79 -16.37 17.24
N VAL A 190 -15.45 -16.29 17.27
CA VAL A 190 -14.58 -16.90 16.27
C VAL A 190 -13.46 -17.67 16.96
N THR A 191 -13.26 -18.92 16.58
CA THR A 191 -12.09 -19.71 16.96
C THR A 191 -11.02 -19.59 15.88
N VAL A 192 -9.81 -19.19 16.26
CA VAL A 192 -8.64 -19.08 15.38
C VAL A 192 -7.60 -20.12 15.79
N ARG A 193 -7.16 -20.96 14.86
CA ARG A 193 -6.21 -22.04 15.14
C ARG A 193 -4.88 -21.83 14.44
N THR A 194 -3.84 -22.05 15.19
CA THR A 194 -2.45 -22.20 14.72
C THR A 194 -2.01 -23.66 14.90
N ALA A 195 -0.78 -24.01 14.51
CA ALA A 195 -0.26 -25.35 14.74
C ALA A 195 -0.21 -25.72 16.23
N ASP A 196 0.06 -24.74 17.09
CA ASP A 196 0.41 -24.98 18.50
C ASP A 196 -0.68 -24.51 19.48
N ALA A 197 -1.66 -23.73 19.02
CA ALA A 197 -2.66 -23.12 19.90
C ALA A 197 -4.01 -22.86 19.22
N SER A 198 -5.02 -22.69 20.06
CA SER A 198 -6.35 -22.23 19.67
C SER A 198 -6.73 -20.99 20.48
N TYR A 199 -7.18 -19.96 19.81
CA TYR A 199 -7.56 -18.67 20.40
C TYR A 199 -9.05 -18.41 20.15
N ARG A 200 -9.68 -17.67 21.05
CA ARG A 200 -11.08 -17.27 20.93
C ARG A 200 -11.20 -15.76 20.92
N ALA A 201 -12.02 -15.22 20.03
CA ALA A 201 -12.35 -13.80 19.97
C ALA A 201 -13.82 -13.57 19.63
N GLU A 202 -14.34 -12.37 19.89
CA GLU A 202 -15.65 -11.96 19.41
C GLU A 202 -15.63 -11.69 17.90
N LYS A 203 -14.56 -11.07 17.41
CA LYS A 203 -14.37 -10.64 16.02
C LYS A 203 -12.96 -10.96 15.51
N VAL A 204 -12.84 -11.06 14.19
CA VAL A 204 -11.55 -11.27 13.51
C VAL A 204 -11.39 -10.28 12.37
N VAL A 205 -10.19 -9.71 12.24
CA VAL A 205 -9.77 -8.97 11.04
C VAL A 205 -8.70 -9.79 10.32
N ILE A 206 -8.94 -10.12 9.06
CA ILE A 206 -7.97 -10.78 8.18
C ILE A 206 -7.28 -9.68 7.37
N ALA A 207 -6.06 -9.31 7.76
CA ALA A 207 -5.20 -8.32 7.12
C ALA A 207 -3.88 -8.95 6.62
N ALA A 208 -3.99 -10.19 6.08
CA ALA A 208 -2.85 -11.01 5.68
C ALA A 208 -2.29 -10.65 4.28
N GLY A 209 -2.79 -9.58 3.65
CA GLY A 209 -2.35 -9.13 2.33
C GLY A 209 -2.48 -10.24 1.29
N GLY A 210 -1.49 -10.41 0.43
CA GLY A 210 -1.49 -11.47 -0.60
C GLY A 210 -1.35 -12.91 -0.07
N PHE A 211 -1.26 -13.11 1.26
CA PHE A 211 -1.28 -14.43 1.89
C PHE A 211 -2.67 -14.82 2.42
N ALA A 212 -3.71 -14.02 2.14
CA ALA A 212 -5.04 -14.22 2.70
C ALA A 212 -5.81 -15.37 2.05
N ASP A 213 -5.59 -15.65 0.77
CA ASP A 213 -6.40 -16.57 -0.04
C ASP A 213 -6.65 -17.95 0.61
N PRO A 214 -5.66 -18.66 1.16
CA PRO A 214 -5.91 -19.99 1.75
C PRO A 214 -6.84 -19.96 2.97
N LEU A 215 -6.90 -18.84 3.70
CA LEU A 215 -7.82 -18.64 4.81
C LEU A 215 -9.21 -18.27 4.33
N LEU A 216 -9.28 -17.42 3.30
CA LEU A 216 -10.53 -16.95 2.71
C LEU A 216 -11.29 -18.05 1.98
N GLU A 217 -10.58 -18.89 1.23
CA GLU A 217 -11.18 -20.06 0.55
C GLU A 217 -11.91 -20.98 1.52
N ARG A 218 -11.33 -21.22 2.71
CA ARG A 218 -11.96 -22.04 3.76
C ARG A 218 -13.21 -21.40 4.35
N LEU A 219 -13.34 -20.08 4.24
CA LEU A 219 -14.51 -19.32 4.64
C LEU A 219 -15.52 -19.15 3.51
N GLY A 220 -15.28 -19.74 2.34
CA GLY A 220 -16.10 -19.59 1.15
C GLY A 220 -16.01 -18.18 0.53
N ILE A 221 -14.95 -17.43 0.83
CA ILE A 221 -14.71 -16.09 0.30
C ILE A 221 -13.66 -16.19 -0.79
N THR A 222 -13.97 -15.67 -1.96
CA THR A 222 -13.03 -15.54 -3.08
C THR A 222 -12.80 -14.08 -3.38
N LEU A 223 -11.53 -13.68 -3.40
CA LEU A 223 -11.11 -12.37 -3.91
C LEU A 223 -10.55 -12.58 -5.32
N ASP A 224 -11.06 -11.80 -6.27
CA ASP A 224 -10.53 -11.81 -7.63
C ASP A 224 -9.25 -10.97 -7.70
N VAL A 225 -8.14 -11.59 -7.31
CA VAL A 225 -6.81 -10.94 -7.24
C VAL A 225 -5.82 -11.65 -8.15
N GLU A 226 -4.83 -10.89 -8.59
CA GLU A 226 -3.64 -11.38 -9.24
C GLU A 226 -2.42 -11.09 -8.36
N LEU A 227 -1.53 -12.07 -8.25
CA LEU A 227 -0.26 -11.92 -7.55
C LEU A 227 0.82 -11.57 -8.56
N LEU A 228 1.48 -10.43 -8.36
CA LEU A 228 2.45 -9.88 -9.30
C LEU A 228 3.81 -9.68 -8.64
N GLU A 229 4.87 -9.88 -9.42
CA GLU A 229 6.24 -9.55 -9.05
C GLU A 229 6.78 -8.47 -9.99
N MET A 230 6.96 -7.26 -9.45
CA MET A 230 7.37 -6.06 -10.17
C MET A 230 8.85 -5.80 -10.05
N THR A 231 9.47 -5.32 -11.12
CA THR A 231 10.88 -4.91 -11.12
C THR A 231 11.03 -3.44 -10.81
N THR A 232 11.98 -3.11 -9.95
CA THR A 232 12.41 -1.76 -9.64
C THR A 232 13.94 -1.74 -9.45
N CYS A 233 14.55 -0.56 -9.52
CA CYS A 233 15.97 -0.41 -9.21
C CYS A 233 16.25 0.97 -8.61
N SER A 234 17.43 1.14 -8.04
CA SER A 234 17.92 2.45 -7.62
C SER A 234 18.95 2.97 -8.62
N PHE A 235 19.06 4.29 -8.68
CA PHE A 235 20.07 5.01 -9.45
C PHE A 235 20.86 5.92 -8.53
N ARG A 236 22.14 6.14 -8.85
CA ARG A 236 23.00 7.05 -8.10
C ARG A 236 22.73 8.49 -8.54
N LEU A 237 22.55 9.39 -7.59
CA LEU A 237 22.48 10.83 -7.83
C LEU A 237 23.87 11.39 -8.15
N ARG A 238 23.97 12.21 -9.19
CA ARG A 238 25.17 13.01 -9.50
C ARG A 238 25.28 14.24 -8.62
N ASP A 239 24.14 14.82 -8.25
CA ASP A 239 24.03 15.93 -7.32
C ASP A 239 23.01 15.61 -6.24
N PRO A 240 23.45 15.27 -5.03
CA PRO A 240 22.55 14.97 -3.90
C PRO A 240 21.74 16.19 -3.41
N GLY A 241 22.14 17.41 -3.80
CA GLY A 241 21.45 18.64 -3.45
C GLY A 241 20.30 19.02 -4.39
N ALA A 242 20.15 18.31 -5.52
CA ALA A 242 19.09 18.60 -6.47
C ALA A 242 17.70 18.24 -5.93
N ASP A 243 16.73 19.11 -6.19
CA ASP A 243 15.33 18.91 -5.82
C ASP A 243 14.65 17.99 -6.87
N LEU A 244 14.33 16.78 -6.46
CA LEU A 244 13.59 15.81 -7.25
C LEU A 244 12.39 15.33 -6.42
N PRO A 245 11.14 15.69 -6.81
CA PRO A 245 9.93 15.19 -6.15
C PRO A 245 9.71 13.70 -6.45
N THR A 246 8.69 13.10 -5.88
CA THR A 246 8.15 11.86 -6.43
C THR A 246 7.49 12.17 -7.77
N TRP A 247 7.58 11.26 -8.74
CA TRP A 247 7.09 11.55 -10.08
C TRP A 247 6.48 10.34 -10.77
N PHE A 248 5.60 10.63 -11.74
CA PHE A 248 5.13 9.72 -12.76
C PHE A 248 5.25 10.40 -14.12
N ALA A 249 5.80 9.70 -15.10
CA ALA A 249 5.86 10.11 -16.49
C ALA A 249 4.90 9.23 -17.32
N PHE A 250 3.89 9.85 -17.92
CA PHE A 250 2.85 9.21 -18.72
C PHE A 250 3.26 9.29 -20.19
N GLU A 251 3.79 8.19 -20.71
CA GLU A 251 4.25 8.09 -22.08
C GLU A 251 3.17 7.52 -22.99
N ARG A 252 3.30 7.73 -24.29
CA ARG A 252 2.46 7.01 -25.25
C ARG A 252 2.84 5.55 -25.25
N ALA A 253 1.84 4.68 -25.14
CA ALA A 253 2.06 3.24 -25.28
C ALA A 253 2.59 2.92 -26.67
N THR A 254 3.58 2.02 -26.72
CA THR A 254 4.02 1.36 -27.95
C THR A 254 3.61 -0.10 -27.90
N ASP A 255 3.70 -0.82 -29.02
CA ASP A 255 3.35 -2.25 -29.10
C ASP A 255 4.22 -3.14 -28.17
N GLU A 256 5.38 -2.61 -27.73
CA GLU A 256 6.37 -3.35 -26.95
C GLU A 256 6.56 -2.80 -25.53
N ASP A 257 5.94 -1.63 -25.22
CA ASP A 257 6.31 -0.86 -24.04
C ASP A 257 5.14 -0.43 -23.18
N THR A 258 5.37 -0.46 -21.84
CA THR A 258 4.50 0.20 -20.87
C THR A 258 4.51 1.69 -21.14
N ASN A 259 3.47 2.34 -20.70
CA ASN A 259 3.26 3.76 -20.94
C ASN A 259 3.41 4.61 -19.68
N LEU A 260 4.06 4.07 -18.66
CA LEU A 260 4.25 4.76 -17.38
C LEU A 260 5.60 4.44 -16.79
N PHE A 261 6.33 5.49 -16.40
CA PHE A 261 7.51 5.39 -15.55
C PHE A 261 7.23 6.12 -14.24
N TYR A 262 7.87 5.68 -13.17
CA TYR A 262 7.75 6.33 -11.89
C TYR A 262 9.09 6.42 -11.16
N GLY A 263 9.17 7.36 -10.24
CA GLY A 263 10.35 7.47 -9.40
C GLY A 263 10.11 8.28 -8.15
N PHE A 264 11.17 8.30 -7.35
CA PHE A 264 11.22 8.98 -6.08
C PHE A 264 12.32 10.04 -6.11
N GLY A 265 12.23 11.00 -5.21
CA GLY A 265 13.36 11.84 -4.86
C GLY A 265 14.34 11.11 -3.93
N ARG A 266 15.37 11.84 -3.48
CA ARG A 266 16.29 11.34 -2.46
C ARG A 266 15.54 11.14 -1.15
N ASN A 267 15.76 9.99 -0.50
CA ASN A 267 15.15 9.69 0.79
C ASN A 267 15.71 10.61 1.89
N PRO A 268 14.90 11.49 2.51
CA PRO A 268 15.38 12.40 3.55
C PRO A 268 15.89 11.71 4.82
N TRP A 269 15.53 10.45 5.01
CA TRP A 269 15.96 9.63 6.17
C TRP A 269 17.14 8.70 5.86
N SER A 270 17.72 8.79 4.66
CA SER A 270 18.86 7.99 4.25
C SER A 270 20.08 8.88 3.97
N ALA A 271 21.25 8.40 4.37
CA ALA A 271 22.51 9.02 4.00
C ALA A 271 22.98 8.64 2.58
N GLU A 272 22.27 7.73 1.91
CA GLU A 272 22.65 7.25 0.59
C GLU A 272 22.14 8.22 -0.50
N ASP A 273 23.01 8.49 -1.47
CA ASP A 273 22.68 9.30 -2.63
C ASP A 273 22.08 8.42 -3.74
N LEU A 274 21.01 7.73 -3.38
CA LEU A 274 20.26 6.84 -4.26
C LEU A 274 18.80 7.26 -4.33
N VAL A 275 18.23 7.16 -5.52
CA VAL A 275 16.80 7.28 -5.76
C VAL A 275 16.29 6.02 -6.45
N ARG A 276 15.06 5.64 -6.15
CA ARG A 276 14.41 4.49 -6.78
C ARG A 276 13.56 4.96 -7.96
N ALA A 277 13.63 4.20 -9.05
CA ALA A 277 12.75 4.35 -10.20
C ALA A 277 12.43 2.98 -10.81
N GLY A 278 11.37 2.94 -11.60
CA GLY A 278 10.94 1.75 -12.32
C GLY A 278 10.01 2.09 -13.47
N PRO A 279 9.85 1.18 -14.43
CA PRO A 279 8.77 1.24 -15.38
C PRO A 279 7.47 0.78 -14.72
N ASP A 280 6.34 1.11 -15.31
CA ASP A 280 5.07 0.50 -14.93
C ASP A 280 5.05 -0.99 -15.38
N PHE A 281 4.34 -1.70 -14.82
CA PHE A 281 3.68 -2.92 -14.47
C PHE A 281 3.38 -3.87 -15.62
N GLU A 282 4.31 -4.30 -16.41
CA GLU A 282 4.22 -5.60 -17.06
C GLU A 282 4.96 -6.62 -16.20
N ASP A 283 4.20 -7.29 -15.36
CA ASP A 283 4.76 -8.04 -14.28
C ASP A 283 4.61 -9.53 -14.50
N ARG A 284 5.48 -10.26 -13.83
CA ARG A 284 5.38 -11.70 -13.77
C ARG A 284 4.32 -12.08 -12.77
N THR A 285 3.33 -12.82 -13.23
CA THR A 285 2.31 -13.43 -12.37
C THR A 285 2.95 -14.53 -11.52
N LEU A 286 2.57 -14.55 -10.24
CA LEU A 286 2.91 -15.60 -9.30
C LEU A 286 1.67 -16.43 -8.98
N THR A 287 1.82 -17.72 -8.72
CA THR A 287 0.72 -18.57 -8.23
C THR A 287 0.60 -18.49 -6.71
N SER A 288 1.69 -18.16 -6.02
CA SER A 288 1.73 -17.97 -4.57
C SER A 288 2.86 -17.04 -4.14
N LEU A 289 2.64 -16.25 -3.10
CA LEU A 289 3.71 -15.45 -2.47
C LEU A 289 4.71 -16.30 -1.66
N HIS A 290 4.43 -17.59 -1.45
CA HIS A 290 5.37 -18.54 -0.84
C HIS A 290 6.43 -19.04 -1.82
N GLU A 291 6.20 -18.86 -3.13
CA GLU A 291 7.17 -19.24 -4.15
C GLU A 291 8.44 -18.38 -4.09
N PRO A 292 9.59 -18.93 -4.52
CA PRO A 292 10.76 -18.13 -4.81
C PRO A 292 10.43 -17.07 -5.86
N GLY A 293 10.98 -15.85 -5.73
CA GLY A 293 10.82 -14.83 -6.77
C GLY A 293 11.63 -15.17 -8.02
N HIS A 294 11.19 -14.63 -9.15
CA HIS A 294 11.94 -14.71 -10.41
C HIS A 294 13.16 -13.78 -10.43
N GLY A 295 13.18 -12.80 -9.52
CA GLY A 295 14.16 -11.74 -9.52
C GLY A 295 13.87 -10.64 -10.56
N PRO A 296 14.68 -9.57 -10.56
CA PRO A 296 14.48 -8.43 -11.42
C PRO A 296 14.53 -8.78 -12.91
N ASP A 297 13.54 -8.31 -13.69
CA ASP A 297 13.52 -8.50 -15.13
C ASP A 297 14.53 -7.58 -15.83
N GLN A 298 15.44 -8.16 -16.61
CA GLN A 298 16.49 -7.42 -17.31
C GLN A 298 15.95 -6.52 -18.42
N ARG A 299 14.79 -6.84 -19.00
CA ARG A 299 14.11 -5.98 -19.99
C ARG A 299 13.64 -4.69 -19.31
N HIS A 300 12.97 -4.80 -18.17
CA HIS A 300 12.50 -3.66 -17.39
C HIS A 300 13.66 -2.79 -16.88
N LEU A 301 14.76 -3.40 -16.44
CA LEU A 301 15.97 -2.65 -16.04
C LEU A 301 16.56 -1.85 -17.20
N ARG A 302 16.63 -2.43 -18.40
CA ARG A 302 17.12 -1.70 -19.57
C ARG A 302 16.18 -0.57 -19.99
N ARG A 303 14.87 -0.76 -19.88
CA ARG A 303 13.88 0.28 -20.23
C ARG A 303 14.00 1.49 -19.33
N ILE A 304 13.97 1.29 -18.02
CA ILE A 304 14.12 2.42 -17.09
C ILE A 304 15.48 3.10 -17.21
N ALA A 305 16.55 2.33 -17.48
CA ALA A 305 17.89 2.90 -17.72
C ALA A 305 17.92 3.75 -19.00
N GLY A 306 17.24 3.33 -20.05
CA GLY A 306 17.08 4.10 -21.29
C GLY A 306 16.33 5.40 -21.04
N TRP A 307 15.18 5.33 -20.37
CA TRP A 307 14.39 6.50 -20.03
C TRP A 307 15.16 7.50 -19.15
N VAL A 308 15.86 7.01 -18.14
CA VAL A 308 16.74 7.84 -17.28
C VAL A 308 17.84 8.50 -18.09
N THR A 309 18.45 7.78 -19.05
CA THR A 309 19.48 8.35 -19.92
C THR A 309 18.97 9.52 -20.74
N GLU A 310 17.74 9.42 -21.24
CA GLU A 310 17.14 10.41 -22.12
C GLU A 310 16.57 11.61 -21.36
N HIS A 311 15.91 11.37 -20.22
CA HIS A 311 15.09 12.38 -19.57
C HIS A 311 15.54 12.84 -18.19
N LEU A 312 16.46 12.12 -17.52
CA LEU A 312 16.83 12.44 -16.13
C LEU A 312 18.36 12.43 -15.93
N PRO A 313 19.09 13.39 -16.53
CA PRO A 313 20.55 13.44 -16.49
C PRO A 313 21.15 13.65 -15.08
N LEU A 314 20.33 14.00 -14.10
CA LEU A 314 20.69 14.03 -12.68
C LEU A 314 21.18 12.67 -12.19
N LEU A 315 20.73 11.57 -12.82
CA LEU A 315 21.06 10.21 -12.41
C LEU A 315 22.21 9.63 -13.25
N GLU A 316 23.02 8.78 -12.63
CA GLU A 316 23.88 7.87 -13.39
C GLU A 316 22.98 6.81 -14.05
N PRO A 317 23.10 6.56 -15.38
CA PRO A 317 22.14 5.73 -16.09
C PRO A 317 22.25 4.24 -15.80
N THR A 318 23.29 3.82 -15.08
CA THR A 318 23.49 2.42 -14.70
C THR A 318 22.64 2.08 -13.46
N PRO A 319 21.67 1.18 -13.57
CA PRO A 319 20.89 0.75 -12.42
C PRO A 319 21.77 0.08 -11.38
N VAL A 320 21.58 0.43 -10.12
CA VAL A 320 22.15 -0.22 -8.96
C VAL A 320 21.04 -0.80 -8.09
N ARG A 321 21.34 -1.83 -7.28
CA ARG A 321 20.35 -2.46 -6.38
C ARG A 321 19.01 -2.80 -7.06
N PRO A 322 19.03 -3.57 -8.15
CA PRO A 322 17.79 -4.08 -8.70
C PRO A 322 17.04 -4.91 -7.65
N ALA A 323 15.73 -4.76 -7.60
CA ALA A 323 14.88 -5.41 -6.62
C ALA A 323 13.52 -5.79 -7.22
N THR A 324 12.80 -6.64 -6.54
CA THR A 324 11.41 -6.95 -6.86
C THR A 324 10.48 -6.55 -5.72
N CYS A 325 9.27 -6.19 -6.06
CA CYS A 325 8.17 -5.99 -5.13
C CYS A 325 7.05 -6.96 -5.51
N ARG A 326 6.54 -7.69 -4.53
CA ARG A 326 5.42 -8.62 -4.76
C ARG A 326 4.16 -8.03 -4.20
N ILE A 327 3.09 -8.07 -4.99
CA ILE A 327 1.83 -7.45 -4.63
C ILE A 327 0.65 -8.31 -5.10
N ALA A 328 -0.46 -8.24 -4.36
CA ALA A 328 -1.75 -8.70 -4.80
C ALA A 328 -2.55 -7.50 -5.30
N LEU A 329 -3.04 -7.55 -6.53
CA LEU A 329 -3.91 -6.52 -7.10
C LEU A 329 -5.26 -7.11 -7.48
N PRO A 330 -6.37 -6.39 -7.29
CA PRO A 330 -7.64 -6.78 -7.89
C PRO A 330 -7.51 -6.84 -9.41
N ARG A 331 -8.05 -7.90 -10.05
CA ARG A 331 -8.09 -7.99 -11.53
C ARG A 331 -8.97 -6.92 -12.14
N ASP A 332 -10.03 -6.50 -11.44
CA ASP A 332 -10.79 -5.32 -11.80
C ASP A 332 -10.05 -4.06 -11.38
N PRO A 333 -9.45 -3.30 -12.32
CA PRO A 333 -8.68 -2.09 -12.00
C PRO A 333 -9.55 -0.99 -11.39
N ALA A 334 -10.86 -1.02 -11.61
CA ALA A 334 -11.77 -0.05 -11.00
C ALA A 334 -11.94 -0.26 -9.51
N ARG A 335 -11.66 -1.46 -8.99
CA ARG A 335 -11.85 -1.80 -7.58
C ARG A 335 -10.75 -1.27 -6.66
N GLN A 336 -9.50 -1.39 -7.04
CA GLN A 336 -8.28 -0.95 -6.33
C GLN A 336 -7.94 -1.74 -5.05
N PHE A 337 -8.92 -2.08 -4.19
CA PHE A 337 -8.73 -2.75 -2.89
C PHE A 337 -9.91 -3.64 -2.54
N TYR A 338 -9.71 -4.52 -1.55
CA TYR A 338 -10.78 -5.20 -0.83
C TYR A 338 -10.73 -4.81 0.63
N LEU A 339 -11.81 -4.22 1.13
CA LEU A 339 -11.99 -3.91 2.53
C LEU A 339 -13.49 -3.92 2.88
N GLY A 340 -13.89 -4.80 3.78
CA GLY A 340 -15.28 -4.87 4.22
C GLY A 340 -15.58 -6.07 5.11
N PRO A 341 -16.81 -6.14 5.65
CA PRO A 341 -17.26 -7.28 6.42
C PRO A 341 -17.49 -8.50 5.53
N ALA A 342 -17.16 -9.67 6.08
CA ALA A 342 -17.45 -10.99 5.55
C ALA A 342 -18.31 -11.74 6.58
N GLY A 343 -19.62 -11.47 6.57
CA GLY A 343 -20.54 -11.85 7.64
C GLY A 343 -20.37 -11.00 8.90
N ASP A 344 -20.97 -11.43 10.00
CA ASP A 344 -21.09 -10.62 11.22
C ASP A 344 -19.82 -10.59 12.08
N ARG A 345 -18.88 -11.51 11.85
CA ARG A 345 -17.75 -11.77 12.74
C ARG A 345 -16.38 -11.46 12.14
N ILE A 346 -16.30 -11.30 10.82
CA ILE A 346 -15.04 -11.21 10.11
C ILE A 346 -15.02 -9.93 9.28
N VAL A 347 -13.90 -9.23 9.32
CA VAL A 347 -13.57 -8.14 8.40
C VAL A 347 -12.34 -8.55 7.61
N VAL A 348 -12.35 -8.32 6.31
CA VAL A 348 -11.23 -8.64 5.41
C VAL A 348 -10.67 -7.33 4.85
N GLN A 349 -9.34 -7.21 4.87
CA GLN A 349 -8.60 -6.21 4.10
C GLN A 349 -7.49 -6.91 3.31
N SER A 350 -7.48 -6.72 2.00
CA SER A 350 -6.47 -7.31 1.12
C SER A 350 -6.30 -6.50 -0.16
N ALA A 351 -5.19 -6.78 -0.84
CA ALA A 351 -4.84 -6.28 -2.17
C ALA A 351 -4.56 -4.77 -2.25
N GLY A 352 -4.04 -4.34 -3.41
CA GLY A 352 -3.91 -2.96 -3.84
C GLY A 352 -2.69 -2.19 -3.32
N TRP A 353 -2.55 -0.99 -3.86
CA TRP A 353 -1.48 -0.03 -3.55
C TRP A 353 -1.79 0.77 -2.27
N GLY A 354 -2.13 0.06 -1.19
CA GLY A 354 -2.79 0.60 0.00
C GLY A 354 -1.90 1.32 1.01
N PHE A 355 -0.57 1.36 0.87
CA PHE A 355 0.32 1.84 1.94
C PHE A 355 -0.01 3.28 2.39
N LYS A 356 -0.38 4.17 1.48
CA LYS A 356 -0.77 5.56 1.78
C LYS A 356 -2.06 5.68 2.61
N TYR A 357 -2.88 4.65 2.62
CA TYR A 357 -4.12 4.57 3.39
C TYR A 357 -3.98 3.78 4.70
N VAL A 358 -2.79 3.31 5.06
CA VAL A 358 -2.57 2.41 6.21
C VAL A 358 -3.26 2.85 7.50
N PRO A 359 -3.11 4.09 8.00
CA PRO A 359 -3.79 4.50 9.22
C PRO A 359 -5.32 4.52 9.07
N LEU A 360 -5.82 4.92 7.89
CA LEU A 360 -7.24 4.94 7.59
C LEU A 360 -7.81 3.52 7.49
N PHE A 361 -7.17 2.63 6.74
CA PHE A 361 -7.62 1.25 6.62
C PHE A 361 -7.58 0.52 7.96
N GLY A 362 -6.54 0.75 8.77
CA GLY A 362 -6.47 0.19 10.11
C GLY A 362 -7.61 0.66 11.00
N ARG A 363 -7.93 1.96 10.98
CA ARG A 363 -9.06 2.52 11.71
C ARG A 363 -10.39 1.97 11.20
N ALA A 364 -10.60 1.93 9.88
CA ALA A 364 -11.81 1.40 9.27
C ALA A 364 -12.03 -0.09 9.63
N CYS A 365 -10.97 -0.91 9.60
CA CYS A 365 -11.04 -2.30 10.02
C CYS A 365 -11.44 -2.45 11.48
N ALA A 366 -10.86 -1.65 12.38
CA ALA A 366 -11.20 -1.65 13.81
C ALA A 366 -12.65 -1.22 14.04
N GLU A 367 -13.11 -0.15 13.39
CA GLU A 367 -14.49 0.35 13.46
C GLU A 367 -15.49 -0.70 12.92
N LEU A 368 -15.24 -1.28 11.75
CA LEU A 368 -16.10 -2.32 11.18
C LEU A 368 -16.19 -3.57 12.07
N ALA A 369 -15.08 -3.98 12.66
CA ALA A 369 -15.05 -5.15 13.54
C ALA A 369 -15.79 -4.89 14.86
N LEU A 370 -15.57 -3.76 15.50
CA LEU A 370 -16.05 -3.47 16.85
C LEU A 370 -17.42 -2.78 16.87
N ASP A 371 -17.67 -1.90 15.90
CA ASP A 371 -18.87 -1.05 15.85
C ASP A 371 -19.82 -1.46 14.71
N SER A 372 -19.44 -2.39 13.84
CA SER A 372 -20.15 -2.85 12.64
C SER A 372 -20.41 -1.74 11.61
N THR A 373 -19.75 -0.60 11.74
CA THR A 373 -19.88 0.57 10.86
C THR A 373 -18.55 1.32 10.83
N THR A 374 -18.32 2.15 9.83
CA THR A 374 -17.15 3.02 9.74
C THR A 374 -17.54 4.40 9.21
N SER A 375 -16.78 5.41 9.58
CA SER A 375 -16.96 6.79 9.13
C SER A 375 -16.44 7.06 7.71
N PHE A 376 -15.80 6.08 7.07
CA PHE A 376 -15.20 6.22 5.75
C PHE A 376 -16.09 5.62 4.66
N ASP A 377 -16.16 6.27 3.49
CA ASP A 377 -16.80 5.70 2.31
C ASP A 377 -15.89 4.64 1.67
N LEU A 378 -16.22 3.37 1.87
CA LEU A 378 -15.51 2.22 1.37
C LEU A 378 -16.26 1.48 0.25
N GLY A 379 -17.30 2.08 -0.33
CA GLY A 379 -18.22 1.40 -1.26
C GLY A 379 -17.51 0.67 -2.41
N ARG A 380 -16.50 1.29 -3.00
CA ARG A 380 -15.65 0.67 -4.06
C ARG A 380 -14.94 -0.60 -3.61
N MET A 381 -14.58 -0.69 -2.34
CA MET A 381 -13.73 -1.75 -1.77
C MET A 381 -14.55 -2.91 -1.19
N ALA A 382 -15.87 -2.76 -1.10
CA ALA A 382 -16.76 -3.74 -0.46
C ALA A 382 -16.58 -5.14 -1.05
N LEU A 383 -16.61 -6.15 -0.21
CA LEU A 383 -16.58 -7.53 -0.64
C LEU A 383 -17.86 -7.85 -1.42
N THR A 384 -17.73 -8.34 -2.65
CA THR A 384 -18.88 -8.80 -3.44
C THR A 384 -19.09 -10.29 -3.19
N GLY A 385 -20.23 -10.66 -2.69
CA GLY A 385 -20.61 -12.04 -2.36
C GLY A 385 -20.74 -12.22 -0.85
N THR A 386 -21.96 -12.28 -0.38
CA THR A 386 -22.26 -12.74 0.97
C THR A 386 -21.79 -14.19 1.07
N PRO A 387 -21.07 -14.59 2.14
CA PRO A 387 -20.84 -16.01 2.38
C PRO A 387 -22.20 -16.69 2.43
N THR A 388 -22.48 -17.57 1.49
CA THR A 388 -23.61 -18.47 1.64
C THR A 388 -23.24 -19.40 2.78
N THR A 389 -23.81 -19.18 3.96
CA THR A 389 -23.91 -20.21 4.98
C THR A 389 -24.60 -21.39 4.29
N LYS A 390 -23.83 -22.43 3.97
CA LYS A 390 -24.42 -23.73 3.67
C LYS A 390 -25.16 -24.14 4.95
N ALA A 391 -26.49 -23.98 4.92
CA ALA A 391 -27.34 -24.75 5.81
C ALA A 391 -27.09 -26.20 5.45
N GLU A 392 -26.43 -26.93 6.34
CA GLU A 392 -26.38 -28.38 6.29
C GLU A 392 -27.83 -28.89 6.46
N GLY A 393 -28.35 -29.53 5.37
CA GLY A 393 -29.52 -30.36 5.41
C GLY A 393 -29.14 -31.77 5.75
#